data_cdf57fc4c995dbaab12de7cb6f5ee4e4
#
_entry.id   cdf57fc4c995dbaab12de7cb6f5ee4e4
#
_cell.length_a   1.000
_cell.length_b   1.000
_cell.length_c   1.000
_cell.angle_alpha   90.00
_cell.angle_beta   90.00
_cell.angle_gamma   90.00
#
_symmetry.space_group_name_H-M   'P 1'
#
loop_
_entity.id
_entity.type
_entity.pdbx_description
1 polymer ?
#
loop_
_entity_poly.entity_id
_entity_poly.type
_entity_poly.pdbx_seq_one_letter_code
_entity_poly.pdbx_strand_id
1 'polypeptide(L)'
;MENNTITRKKRKRIWPIEIIAGLFIMMIVFFIAVNVDIKTTQETLSDTAHYINEQCNSFTRLNLASETKSLLRVIESAQQIKHNITYERSLSDKDIFTEEFIKKNMQECYLTAVIIMDSKGNLIAQEYTDEYGADELNEYLDSTSLIDVVDNTEKTYAIRIDCEDGSYVDLAACGMADSSGIVVVYYHTCLLYTSPSPRDRTRS
;
A
#
# COMPACT_ATOMS: atom_id res chain seq x y z
N MET A 1 -54.00 42.40 83.24
CA MET A 1 -53.95 40.98 82.82
C MET A 1 -54.17 40.92 81.35
N GLU A 2 -53.07 40.87 80.61
CA GLU A 2 -53.07 40.90 79.15
C GLU A 2 -52.84 39.54 78.66
N ASN A 3 -53.82 38.92 77.98
CA ASN A 3 -53.77 37.58 77.44
C ASN A 3 -53.03 37.61 76.10
N ASN A 4 -51.78 37.23 76.12
CA ASN A 4 -50.97 37.00 74.86
C ASN A 4 -51.39 35.67 74.21
N THR A 5 -52.30 35.75 73.27
CA THR A 5 -52.66 34.64 72.41
C THR A 5 -51.64 34.48 71.30
N ILE A 6 -50.69 33.57 71.49
CA ILE A 6 -49.68 33.20 70.45
C ILE A 6 -50.42 32.40 69.39
N THR A 7 -50.72 33.04 68.28
CA THR A 7 -51.21 32.37 67.06
C THR A 7 -50.11 31.53 66.44
N ARG A 8 -50.18 30.24 66.69
CA ARG A 8 -49.32 29.24 65.97
C ARG A 8 -49.70 29.19 64.50
N LYS A 9 -48.91 29.89 63.68
CA LYS A 9 -49.02 29.84 62.24
C LYS A 9 -48.85 28.39 61.77
N LYS A 10 -49.94 27.75 61.30
CA LYS A 10 -49.90 26.42 60.68
C LYS A 10 -48.91 26.43 59.53
N ARG A 11 -47.71 25.86 59.71
CA ARG A 11 -46.76 25.57 58.65
C ARG A 11 -47.44 24.61 57.69
N LYS A 12 -47.89 25.15 56.52
CA LYS A 12 -48.48 24.34 55.47
C LYS A 12 -47.52 23.25 55.08
N ARG A 13 -48.00 22.04 54.98
CA ARG A 13 -47.29 20.84 54.50
C ARG A 13 -47.05 20.98 53.00
N ILE A 14 -46.19 21.90 52.60
CA ILE A 14 -45.79 22.12 51.19
C ILE A 14 -44.60 21.20 50.82
N TRP A 15 -43.91 20.63 51.80
CA TRP A 15 -42.70 19.82 51.65
C TRP A 15 -42.79 18.70 50.64
N PRO A 16 -43.82 17.83 50.54
CA PRO A 16 -43.85 16.75 49.59
C PRO A 16 -44.01 17.24 48.15
N ILE A 17 -44.72 18.33 47.93
CA ILE A 17 -44.95 18.89 46.55
C ILE A 17 -43.69 19.54 46.01
N GLU A 18 -42.95 20.27 46.85
CA GLU A 18 -41.67 20.88 46.48
C GLU A 18 -40.60 19.83 46.16
N ILE A 19 -40.54 18.71 46.92
CA ILE A 19 -39.61 17.59 46.65
C ILE A 19 -39.99 16.90 45.34
N ILE A 20 -41.25 16.62 45.09
CA ILE A 20 -41.74 15.99 43.86
C ILE A 20 -41.42 16.87 42.64
N ALA A 21 -41.70 18.18 42.76
CA ALA A 21 -41.37 19.14 41.69
C ALA A 21 -39.87 19.21 41.42
N GLY A 22 -39.06 19.23 42.46
CA GLY A 22 -37.58 19.18 42.35
C GLY A 22 -37.07 17.93 41.65
N LEU A 23 -37.58 16.74 42.00
CA LEU A 23 -37.27 15.49 41.36
C LEU A 23 -37.67 15.44 39.88
N PHE A 24 -38.84 16.04 39.58
CA PHE A 24 -39.31 16.10 38.18
C PHE A 24 -38.44 16.98 37.33
N ILE A 25 -38.03 18.15 37.85
CA ILE A 25 -37.09 19.05 37.15
C ILE A 25 -35.73 18.36 36.94
N MET A 26 -35.22 17.69 37.99
CA MET A 26 -33.95 16.94 37.88
C MET A 26 -34.03 15.85 36.80
N MET A 27 -35.15 15.12 36.73
CA MET A 27 -35.36 14.09 35.71
C MET A 27 -35.40 14.68 34.29
N ILE A 28 -36.03 15.83 34.10
CA ILE A 28 -36.06 16.53 32.82
C ILE A 28 -34.64 16.98 32.39
N VAL A 29 -33.89 17.59 33.31
CA VAL A 29 -32.53 18.05 33.08
C VAL A 29 -31.62 16.84 32.75
N PHE A 30 -31.77 15.73 33.48
CA PHE A 30 -31.04 14.50 33.20
C PHE A 30 -31.36 13.95 31.82
N PHE A 31 -32.65 13.92 31.43
CA PHE A 31 -33.05 13.46 30.10
C PHE A 31 -32.49 14.35 28.98
N ILE A 32 -32.49 15.67 29.16
CA ILE A 32 -31.89 16.59 28.19
C ILE A 32 -30.38 16.36 28.11
N ALA A 33 -29.69 16.26 29.24
CA ALA A 33 -28.24 16.02 29.27
C ALA A 33 -27.86 14.73 28.55
N VAL A 34 -28.57 13.62 28.84
CA VAL A 34 -28.32 12.32 28.18
C VAL A 34 -28.57 12.41 26.67
N ASN A 35 -29.65 13.05 26.24
CA ASN A 35 -29.92 13.21 24.79
C ASN A 35 -28.85 14.06 24.07
N VAL A 36 -28.38 15.14 24.71
CA VAL A 36 -27.30 15.96 24.17
C VAL A 36 -25.99 15.15 24.10
N ASP A 37 -25.67 14.41 25.14
CA ASP A 37 -24.46 13.58 25.19
C ASP A 37 -24.48 12.48 24.12
N ILE A 38 -25.59 11.76 23.96
CA ILE A 38 -25.78 10.75 22.92
C ILE A 38 -25.60 11.39 21.52
N LYS A 39 -26.21 12.55 21.27
CA LYS A 39 -26.11 13.21 19.98
C LYS A 39 -24.68 13.65 19.67
N THR A 40 -24.00 14.26 20.64
CA THR A 40 -22.60 14.68 20.50
C THR A 40 -21.67 13.48 20.28
N THR A 41 -21.92 12.37 21.01
CA THR A 41 -21.15 11.14 20.83
C THR A 41 -21.37 10.53 19.43
N GLN A 42 -22.61 10.53 18.94
CA GLN A 42 -22.90 10.05 17.58
C GLN A 42 -22.24 10.89 16.50
N GLU A 43 -22.28 12.23 16.63
CA GLU A 43 -21.60 13.15 15.72
C GLU A 43 -20.08 12.90 15.73
N THR A 44 -19.47 12.82 16.91
CA THR A 44 -18.03 12.54 17.04
C THR A 44 -17.64 11.17 16.47
N LEU A 45 -18.46 10.14 16.68
CA LEU A 45 -18.23 8.80 16.10
C LEU A 45 -18.34 8.83 14.58
N SER A 46 -19.34 9.53 14.04
CA SER A 46 -19.52 9.68 12.60
C SER A 46 -18.35 10.41 11.95
N ASP A 47 -17.91 11.52 12.55
CA ASP A 47 -16.77 12.30 12.07
C ASP A 47 -15.46 11.50 12.12
N THR A 48 -15.26 10.74 13.21
CA THR A 48 -14.10 9.85 13.36
C THR A 48 -14.12 8.74 12.32
N ALA A 49 -15.27 8.11 12.10
CA ALA A 49 -15.41 7.06 11.07
C ALA A 49 -15.16 7.61 9.66
N HIS A 50 -15.67 8.80 9.37
CA HIS A 50 -15.43 9.47 8.10
C HIS A 50 -13.94 9.79 7.91
N TYR A 51 -13.28 10.35 8.93
CA TYR A 51 -11.85 10.63 8.92
C TYR A 51 -11.01 9.36 8.69
N ILE A 52 -11.30 8.27 9.40
CA ILE A 52 -10.61 6.98 9.22
C ILE A 52 -10.80 6.49 7.79
N ASN A 53 -12.02 6.54 7.26
CA ASN A 53 -12.30 6.11 5.90
C ASN A 53 -11.54 6.95 4.85
N GLU A 54 -11.49 8.27 5.02
CA GLU A 54 -10.68 9.14 4.14
C GLU A 54 -9.19 8.83 4.22
N GLN A 55 -8.66 8.59 5.43
CA GLN A 55 -7.25 8.21 5.62
C GLN A 55 -6.95 6.85 4.96
N CYS A 56 -7.81 5.85 5.16
CA CYS A 56 -7.66 4.55 4.51
C CYS A 56 -7.70 4.66 2.98
N ASN A 57 -8.64 5.43 2.44
CA ASN A 57 -8.72 5.65 1.00
C ASN A 57 -7.51 6.40 0.44
N SER A 58 -7.03 7.40 1.17
CA SER A 58 -5.82 8.15 0.80
C SER A 58 -4.59 7.23 0.81
N PHE A 59 -4.45 6.41 1.85
CA PHE A 59 -3.34 5.45 1.98
C PHE A 59 -3.38 4.40 0.85
N THR A 60 -4.56 3.85 0.56
CA THR A 60 -4.75 2.91 -0.55
C THR A 60 -4.39 3.53 -1.89
N ARG A 61 -4.79 4.77 -2.15
CA ARG A 61 -4.44 5.48 -3.40
C ARG A 61 -2.93 5.72 -3.53
N LEU A 62 -2.27 6.09 -2.43
CA LEU A 62 -0.82 6.31 -2.42
C LEU A 62 -0.06 5.00 -2.66
N ASN A 63 -0.51 3.89 -2.06
CA ASN A 63 0.10 2.58 -2.28
C ASN A 63 -0.09 2.12 -3.72
N LEU A 64 -1.30 2.22 -4.28
CA LEU A 64 -1.56 1.89 -5.68
C LEU A 64 -0.74 2.74 -6.65
N ALA A 65 -0.59 4.04 -6.38
CA ALA A 65 0.23 4.93 -7.21
C ALA A 65 1.72 4.56 -7.14
N SER A 66 2.21 4.20 -5.96
CA SER A 66 3.58 3.73 -5.76
C SER A 66 3.84 2.41 -6.48
N GLU A 67 2.93 1.45 -6.35
CA GLU A 67 2.97 0.16 -7.03
C GLU A 67 2.96 0.34 -8.55
N THR A 68 2.03 1.11 -9.07
CA THR A 68 1.93 1.40 -10.51
C THR A 68 3.21 2.03 -11.03
N LYS A 69 3.79 2.99 -10.29
CA LYS A 69 5.05 3.63 -10.68
C LYS A 69 6.21 2.64 -10.73
N SER A 70 6.28 1.73 -9.77
CA SER A 70 7.34 0.72 -9.70
C SER A 70 7.19 -0.30 -10.83
N LEU A 71 5.97 -0.80 -11.09
CA LEU A 71 5.69 -1.68 -12.21
C LEU A 71 5.97 -1.03 -13.57
N LEU A 72 5.60 0.23 -13.76
CA LEU A 72 5.93 0.96 -14.98
C LEU A 72 7.44 1.04 -15.20
N ARG A 73 8.21 1.27 -14.13
CA ARG A 73 9.67 1.31 -14.20
C ARG A 73 10.25 -0.01 -14.73
N VAL A 74 9.83 -1.15 -14.19
CA VAL A 74 10.35 -2.45 -14.65
C VAL A 74 9.89 -2.77 -16.08
N ILE A 75 8.68 -2.36 -16.48
CA ILE A 75 8.19 -2.45 -17.87
C ILE A 75 9.10 -1.66 -18.81
N GLU A 76 9.35 -0.39 -18.51
CA GLU A 76 10.21 0.47 -19.31
C GLU A 76 11.64 -0.08 -19.39
N SER A 77 12.16 -0.59 -18.27
CA SER A 77 13.49 -1.21 -18.20
C SER A 77 13.58 -2.47 -19.07
N ALA A 78 12.57 -3.35 -19.02
CA ALA A 78 12.53 -4.54 -19.88
C ALA A 78 12.54 -4.17 -21.38
N GLN A 79 11.74 -3.19 -21.75
CA GLN A 79 11.67 -2.68 -23.13
C GLN A 79 12.96 -2.01 -23.56
N GLN A 80 13.62 -1.27 -22.68
CA GLN A 80 14.92 -0.65 -22.96
C GLN A 80 16.00 -1.70 -23.19
N ILE A 81 16.08 -2.73 -22.36
CA ILE A 81 17.04 -3.83 -22.52
C ILE A 81 16.77 -4.58 -23.82
N LYS A 82 15.50 -4.89 -24.14
CA LYS A 82 15.12 -5.47 -25.43
C LYS A 82 15.62 -4.61 -26.61
N HIS A 83 15.45 -3.29 -26.52
CA HIS A 83 15.92 -2.37 -27.56
C HIS A 83 17.45 -2.40 -27.66
N ASN A 84 18.17 -2.37 -26.55
CA ASN A 84 19.63 -2.45 -26.51
C ASN A 84 20.13 -3.77 -27.12
N ILE A 85 19.50 -4.91 -26.81
CA ILE A 85 19.78 -6.21 -27.43
C ILE A 85 19.60 -6.14 -28.95
N THR A 86 18.48 -5.60 -29.41
CA THR A 86 18.19 -5.48 -30.86
C THR A 86 19.22 -4.59 -31.56
N TYR A 87 19.62 -3.50 -30.90
CA TYR A 87 20.62 -2.59 -31.44
C TYR A 87 22.00 -3.25 -31.54
N GLU A 88 22.50 -3.88 -30.49
CA GLU A 88 23.79 -4.55 -30.47
C GLU A 88 23.86 -5.71 -31.49
N ARG A 89 22.77 -6.50 -31.61
CA ARG A 89 22.69 -7.53 -32.67
C ARG A 89 22.77 -6.97 -34.07
N SER A 90 22.27 -5.76 -34.30
CA SER A 90 22.37 -5.11 -35.60
C SER A 90 23.79 -4.66 -35.96
N LEU A 91 24.66 -4.49 -34.96
CA LEU A 91 26.04 -4.03 -35.13
C LEU A 91 27.06 -5.17 -35.24
N SER A 92 26.76 -6.32 -34.65
CA SER A 92 27.71 -7.44 -34.55
C SER A 92 27.01 -8.79 -34.48
N ASP A 93 27.56 -9.78 -35.24
CA ASP A 93 27.14 -11.19 -35.16
C ASP A 93 27.74 -11.95 -33.94
N LYS A 94 28.41 -11.23 -33.02
CA LYS A 94 29.00 -11.85 -31.83
C LYS A 94 27.92 -12.15 -30.79
N ASP A 95 28.24 -13.09 -29.92
CA ASP A 95 27.43 -13.32 -28.73
C ASP A 95 27.40 -12.05 -27.87
N ILE A 96 26.21 -11.45 -27.74
CA ILE A 96 25.98 -10.21 -27.01
C ILE A 96 25.61 -10.46 -25.55
N PHE A 97 25.26 -11.70 -25.18
CA PHE A 97 24.85 -12.04 -23.83
C PHE A 97 26.03 -12.23 -22.89
N THR A 98 26.97 -11.29 -22.94
CA THR A 98 28.12 -11.28 -22.03
C THR A 98 27.71 -10.70 -20.68
N GLU A 99 28.36 -11.18 -19.61
CA GLU A 99 28.18 -10.66 -18.26
C GLU A 99 28.32 -9.12 -18.23
N GLU A 100 29.29 -8.58 -18.94
CA GLU A 100 29.53 -7.13 -19.01
C GLU A 100 28.33 -6.36 -19.61
N PHE A 101 27.75 -6.89 -20.69
CA PHE A 101 26.57 -6.27 -21.32
C PHE A 101 25.37 -6.30 -20.39
N ILE A 102 25.10 -7.45 -19.76
CA ILE A 102 23.93 -7.59 -18.85
C ILE A 102 24.11 -6.71 -17.62
N LYS A 103 25.29 -6.73 -17.01
CA LYS A 103 25.61 -5.92 -15.85
C LYS A 103 25.51 -4.41 -16.12
N LYS A 104 25.98 -3.96 -17.28
CA LYS A 104 25.84 -2.58 -17.72
C LYS A 104 24.36 -2.17 -17.81
N ASN A 105 23.54 -2.95 -18.51
CA ASN A 105 22.11 -2.67 -18.65
C ASN A 105 21.37 -2.69 -17.32
N MET A 106 21.69 -3.64 -16.44
CA MET A 106 21.15 -3.74 -15.09
C MET A 106 21.46 -2.48 -14.26
N GLN A 107 22.70 -1.99 -14.32
CA GLN A 107 23.12 -0.79 -13.60
C GLN A 107 22.48 0.47 -14.17
N GLU A 108 22.41 0.62 -15.50
CA GLU A 108 21.78 1.77 -16.15
C GLU A 108 20.29 1.89 -15.84
N CYS A 109 19.60 0.74 -15.71
CA CYS A 109 18.18 0.68 -15.37
C CYS A 109 17.92 0.62 -13.84
N TYR A 110 18.97 0.56 -13.01
CA TYR A 110 18.89 0.39 -11.55
C TYR A 110 18.02 -0.81 -11.16
N LEU A 111 18.25 -1.93 -11.79
CA LEU A 111 17.55 -3.18 -11.53
C LEU A 111 18.30 -4.03 -10.52
N THR A 112 17.59 -4.92 -9.84
CA THR A 112 18.17 -5.92 -8.95
C THR A 112 18.65 -7.12 -9.74
N ALA A 113 17.95 -7.53 -10.79
CA ALA A 113 18.43 -8.53 -11.69
C ALA A 113 17.90 -8.40 -13.12
N VAL A 114 18.62 -9.05 -14.03
CA VAL A 114 18.25 -9.26 -15.43
C VAL A 114 18.48 -10.73 -15.77
N ILE A 115 17.47 -11.36 -16.34
CA ILE A 115 17.48 -12.75 -16.77
C ILE A 115 17.14 -12.80 -18.28
N ILE A 116 17.94 -13.51 -19.04
CA ILE A 116 17.72 -13.73 -20.45
C ILE A 116 17.43 -15.22 -20.68
N MET A 117 16.30 -15.51 -21.30
CA MET A 117 15.85 -16.84 -21.63
C MET A 117 15.71 -17.04 -23.13
N ASP A 118 15.83 -18.28 -23.60
CA ASP A 118 15.50 -18.63 -24.99
C ASP A 118 13.97 -18.65 -25.21
N SER A 119 13.56 -18.91 -26.44
CA SER A 119 12.13 -19.02 -26.80
C SER A 119 11.40 -20.20 -26.14
N LYS A 120 12.11 -21.10 -25.50
CA LYS A 120 11.57 -22.26 -24.76
C LYS A 120 11.56 -22.04 -23.26
N GLY A 121 12.05 -20.90 -22.79
CA GLY A 121 12.17 -20.60 -21.36
C GLY A 121 13.45 -21.11 -20.72
N ASN A 122 14.43 -21.65 -21.48
CA ASN A 122 15.71 -22.04 -20.90
C ASN A 122 16.58 -20.80 -20.65
N LEU A 123 17.29 -20.82 -19.53
CA LEU A 123 18.21 -19.77 -19.15
C LEU A 123 19.37 -19.65 -20.14
N ILE A 124 19.60 -18.47 -20.71
CA ILE A 124 20.78 -18.13 -21.51
C ILE A 124 21.81 -17.42 -20.65
N ALA A 125 21.39 -16.36 -19.93
CA ALA A 125 22.27 -15.57 -19.10
C ALA A 125 21.47 -14.87 -17.99
N GLN A 126 22.13 -14.62 -16.87
CA GLN A 126 21.53 -13.92 -15.74
C GLN A 126 22.58 -13.12 -14.97
N GLU A 127 22.14 -12.03 -14.34
CA GLU A 127 22.96 -11.22 -13.46
C GLU A 127 22.09 -10.67 -12.33
N TYR A 128 22.63 -10.66 -11.10
CA TYR A 128 21.96 -10.21 -9.89
C TYR A 128 22.85 -9.24 -9.14
N THR A 129 22.28 -8.18 -8.53
CA THR A 129 22.98 -7.32 -7.57
C THR A 129 22.92 -7.84 -6.15
N ASP A 130 21.81 -8.48 -5.80
CA ASP A 130 21.61 -9.21 -4.56
C ASP A 130 20.77 -10.46 -4.84
N GLU A 131 20.84 -11.44 -3.97
CA GLU A 131 20.07 -12.68 -4.09
C GLU A 131 18.74 -12.63 -3.33
N TYR A 132 18.39 -11.46 -2.76
CA TYR A 132 17.16 -11.30 -2.00
C TYR A 132 15.95 -11.43 -2.93
N GLY A 133 14.99 -12.28 -2.54
CA GLY A 133 13.82 -12.57 -3.36
C GLY A 133 14.11 -13.43 -4.60
N ALA A 134 15.33 -13.96 -4.73
CA ALA A 134 15.69 -14.83 -5.86
C ALA A 134 14.97 -16.17 -5.83
N ASP A 135 14.72 -16.70 -4.63
CA ASP A 135 14.01 -17.99 -4.48
C ASP A 135 12.55 -17.84 -4.89
N GLU A 136 11.86 -16.79 -4.43
CA GLU A 136 10.48 -16.48 -4.82
C GLU A 136 10.38 -16.20 -6.33
N LEU A 137 11.37 -15.50 -6.89
CA LEU A 137 11.44 -15.25 -8.30
C LEU A 137 11.61 -16.53 -9.10
N ASN A 138 12.53 -17.42 -8.69
CA ASN A 138 12.77 -18.67 -9.35
C ASN A 138 11.53 -19.57 -9.31
N GLU A 139 10.87 -19.66 -8.16
CA GLU A 139 9.60 -20.39 -8.03
C GLU A 139 8.53 -19.84 -8.98
N TYR A 140 8.43 -18.51 -9.09
CA TYR A 140 7.51 -17.86 -10.02
C TYR A 140 7.86 -18.18 -11.48
N LEU A 141 9.13 -18.08 -11.88
CA LEU A 141 9.58 -18.38 -13.24
C LEU A 141 9.35 -19.85 -13.62
N ASP A 142 9.53 -20.77 -12.68
CA ASP A 142 9.28 -22.20 -12.89
C ASP A 142 7.78 -22.54 -13.00
N SER A 143 6.93 -21.80 -12.28
CA SER A 143 5.49 -22.04 -12.23
C SER A 143 4.69 -21.31 -13.30
N THR A 144 5.25 -20.23 -13.87
CA THR A 144 4.53 -19.31 -14.76
C THR A 144 5.01 -19.45 -16.20
N SER A 145 4.08 -19.65 -17.12
CA SER A 145 4.39 -19.69 -18.54
C SER A 145 4.61 -18.26 -19.08
N LEU A 146 5.86 -17.80 -19.06
CA LEU A 146 6.26 -16.55 -19.71
C LEU A 146 6.44 -16.70 -21.23
N ILE A 147 6.28 -17.90 -21.78
CA ILE A 147 6.47 -18.21 -23.19
C ILE A 147 5.53 -17.42 -24.10
N ASP A 148 4.35 -17.06 -23.61
CA ASP A 148 3.38 -16.27 -24.38
C ASP A 148 3.91 -14.93 -24.88
N VAL A 149 4.92 -14.34 -24.23
CA VAL A 149 5.53 -13.08 -24.68
C VAL A 149 6.44 -13.25 -25.89
N VAL A 150 6.90 -14.46 -26.16
CA VAL A 150 7.73 -14.76 -27.36
C VAL A 150 6.93 -14.56 -28.63
N ASP A 151 5.70 -15.08 -28.66
CA ASP A 151 4.80 -14.97 -29.81
C ASP A 151 4.16 -13.58 -29.92
N ASN A 152 4.19 -12.81 -28.85
CA ASN A 152 3.59 -11.49 -28.75
C ASN A 152 4.63 -10.44 -28.35
N THR A 153 5.62 -10.21 -29.20
CA THR A 153 6.78 -9.34 -28.89
C THR A 153 6.40 -7.89 -28.54
N GLU A 154 5.20 -7.44 -28.90
CA GLU A 154 4.68 -6.10 -28.51
C GLU A 154 4.14 -6.05 -27.08
N LYS A 155 3.92 -7.21 -26.45
CA LYS A 155 3.41 -7.29 -25.08
C LYS A 155 4.55 -7.29 -24.07
N THR A 156 4.30 -6.66 -22.94
CA THR A 156 5.12 -6.78 -21.74
C THR A 156 4.24 -7.27 -20.61
N TYR A 157 4.63 -8.36 -19.99
CA TYR A 157 4.00 -8.88 -18.81
C TYR A 157 4.66 -8.22 -17.59
N ALA A 158 3.88 -7.80 -16.61
CA ALA A 158 4.42 -7.26 -15.36
C ALA A 158 3.56 -7.68 -14.18
N ILE A 159 4.22 -8.03 -13.08
CA ILE A 159 3.57 -8.48 -11.85
C ILE A 159 4.38 -8.06 -10.63
N ARG A 160 3.70 -7.88 -9.51
CA ARG A 160 4.30 -7.79 -8.19
C ARG A 160 4.19 -9.15 -7.49
N ILE A 161 5.29 -9.57 -6.89
CA ILE A 161 5.40 -10.78 -6.08
C ILE A 161 5.71 -10.34 -4.66
N ASP A 162 4.86 -10.73 -3.70
CA ASP A 162 5.09 -10.48 -2.27
C ASP A 162 6.01 -11.57 -1.74
N CYS A 163 7.11 -11.17 -1.08
CA CYS A 163 8.08 -12.07 -0.47
C CYS A 163 7.68 -12.40 0.98
N GLU A 164 8.17 -13.53 1.51
CA GLU A 164 7.86 -14.01 2.87
C GLU A 164 8.31 -13.02 3.97
N ASP A 165 9.40 -12.27 3.71
CA ASP A 165 9.92 -11.24 4.64
C ASP A 165 9.09 -9.93 4.63
N GLY A 166 8.04 -9.89 3.80
CA GLY A 166 7.19 -8.73 3.61
C GLY A 166 7.72 -7.69 2.62
N SER A 167 8.92 -7.90 2.05
CA SER A 167 9.38 -7.13 0.89
C SER A 167 8.59 -7.52 -0.36
N TYR A 168 8.85 -6.90 -1.49
CA TYR A 168 8.22 -7.29 -2.75
C TYR A 168 9.19 -7.14 -3.93
N VAL A 169 8.94 -7.96 -4.93
CA VAL A 169 9.65 -7.96 -6.21
C VAL A 169 8.68 -7.53 -7.30
N ASP A 170 9.01 -6.45 -8.00
CA ASP A 170 8.34 -6.06 -9.23
C ASP A 170 9.09 -6.67 -10.41
N LEU A 171 8.41 -7.52 -11.16
CA LEU A 171 8.94 -8.24 -12.31
C LEU A 171 8.30 -7.74 -13.59
N ALA A 172 9.08 -7.64 -14.67
CA ALA A 172 8.55 -7.50 -16.01
C ALA A 172 9.27 -8.44 -16.99
N ALA A 173 8.52 -8.95 -17.94
CA ALA A 173 9.03 -9.82 -19.01
C ALA A 173 8.51 -9.36 -20.36
N CYS A 174 9.37 -9.34 -21.38
CA CYS A 174 9.01 -9.06 -22.76
C CYS A 174 9.75 -9.98 -23.73
N GLY A 175 9.10 -10.33 -24.84
CA GLY A 175 9.73 -11.09 -25.91
C GLY A 175 10.73 -10.25 -26.69
N MET A 176 11.85 -10.86 -27.11
CA MET A 176 12.81 -10.23 -28.02
C MET A 176 12.16 -9.93 -29.37
N ALA A 177 12.63 -8.90 -30.06
CA ALA A 177 12.03 -8.42 -31.32
C ALA A 177 12.02 -9.49 -32.43
N ASP A 178 12.98 -10.40 -32.43
CA ASP A 178 13.12 -11.52 -33.35
C ASP A 178 12.47 -12.83 -32.87
N SER A 179 11.71 -12.78 -31.78
CA SER A 179 11.11 -13.96 -31.13
C SER A 179 12.12 -15.03 -30.69
N SER A 180 13.41 -14.66 -30.58
CA SER A 180 14.47 -15.60 -30.21
C SER A 180 14.52 -15.92 -28.72
N GLY A 181 13.85 -15.12 -27.88
CA GLY A 181 13.89 -15.30 -26.44
C GLY A 181 13.10 -14.25 -25.67
N ILE A 182 13.32 -14.25 -24.37
CA ILE A 182 12.62 -13.46 -23.37
C ILE A 182 13.62 -12.67 -22.56
N VAL A 183 13.33 -11.39 -22.33
CA VAL A 183 14.03 -10.55 -21.35
C VAL A 183 13.15 -10.48 -20.12
N VAL A 184 13.66 -10.91 -18.97
CA VAL A 184 13.02 -10.78 -17.68
C VAL A 184 13.88 -9.85 -16.83
N VAL A 185 13.22 -8.87 -16.21
CA VAL A 185 13.87 -7.94 -15.29
C VAL A 185 13.11 -7.91 -14.00
N TYR A 186 13.83 -7.74 -12.89
CA TYR A 186 13.14 -7.50 -11.65
C TYR A 186 13.82 -6.43 -10.80
N TYR A 187 13.00 -5.82 -9.94
CA TYR A 187 13.40 -4.83 -8.97
C TYR A 187 12.86 -5.22 -7.59
N HIS A 188 13.78 -5.51 -6.67
CA HIS A 188 13.44 -5.84 -5.29
C HIS A 188 13.36 -4.57 -4.44
N THR A 189 12.26 -4.41 -3.70
CA THR A 189 12.05 -3.29 -2.79
C THR A 189 12.09 -3.79 -1.36
N CYS A 190 13.15 -3.41 -0.62
CA CYS A 190 13.24 -3.66 0.80
C CYS A 190 12.26 -2.79 1.61
N LEU A 191 11.66 -3.35 2.65
CA LEU A 191 10.77 -2.65 3.60
C LEU A 191 11.40 -1.46 4.34
N LEU A 192 12.72 -1.31 4.31
CA LEU A 192 13.45 -0.24 5.00
C LEU A 192 13.01 1.18 4.58
N TYR A 193 12.34 1.32 3.44
CA TYR A 193 11.83 2.62 2.97
C TYR A 193 10.43 2.99 3.48
N THR A 194 9.73 2.09 4.16
CA THR A 194 8.41 2.38 4.75
C THR A 194 8.46 2.85 6.20
N SER A 195 9.65 2.99 6.79
CA SER A 195 9.79 3.59 8.11
C SER A 195 9.39 5.06 8.05
N PRO A 196 8.41 5.51 8.87
CA PRO A 196 8.01 6.91 8.90
C PRO A 196 9.25 7.78 9.19
N SER A 197 9.40 8.83 8.40
CA SER A 197 10.50 9.78 8.53
C SER A 197 10.66 10.21 10.01
N PRO A 198 11.90 10.37 10.52
CA PRO A 198 12.13 10.89 11.87
C PRO A 198 11.40 12.22 12.15
N ARG A 199 11.02 12.97 11.12
CA ARG A 199 10.23 14.20 11.21
C ARG A 199 8.77 13.98 11.65
N ASP A 200 8.21 12.78 11.44
CA ASP A 200 6.83 12.51 11.83
C ASP A 200 6.69 12.17 13.31
N ARG A 201 7.80 11.81 13.98
CA ARG A 201 7.83 11.53 15.43
C ARG A 201 7.84 12.79 16.32
N THR A 202 8.03 13.97 15.76
CA THR A 202 8.15 15.22 16.54
C THR A 202 6.87 16.06 16.54
N ARG A 203 5.76 15.53 16.01
CA ARG A 203 4.45 16.21 15.95
C ARG A 203 3.34 15.57 16.79
N SER A 204 3.69 14.75 17.77
CA SER A 204 2.73 14.26 18.78
C SER A 204 2.92 14.98 20.12
#